data_8aa3b3922052b15c4119ba5b99a1eda0
#
_entry.id   8aa3b3922052b15c4119ba5b99a1eda0
#
_cell.length_a   1.000
_cell.length_b   1.000
_cell.length_c   1.000
_cell.angle_alpha   90.00
_cell.angle_beta   90.00
_cell.angle_gamma   90.00
#
_symmetry.space_group_name_H-M   'P 1'
#
loop_
_entity.id
_entity.type
_entity.pdbx_description
1 polymer ?
#
loop_
_entity_poly.entity_id
_entity_poly.type
_entity_poly.pdbx_seq_one_letter_code
_entity_poly.pdbx_strand_id
1 'polypeptide(L)'
;MAKMHSGLFHLTHGDRFITGINPLSLAEMAFKYAENIFNNGTKDEKESLNTITIVYDELNDKYYYGMNQGIELHESPKNVILFGDETHDGILPKVSLNKFPLGNCAEVDAINNALNDGAKLENLHMTTLDVSRRNIRMHKIIGKKACENCTATFKGKIKENNTGWEE
;
A
#
# COMPACT_ATOMS: atom_id res chain seq x y z
N MET A 1 -18.94 8.33 -2.32
CA MET A 1 -18.94 8.26 -2.52
C MET A 1 -18.80 7.78 -2.73
N ALA A 2 -18.33 7.83 -2.49
CA ALA A 2 -18.16 7.64 -2.69
C ALA A 2 -17.88 7.10 -2.61
N LYS A 3 -17.56 7.38 -2.52
CA LYS A 3 -17.46 7.17 -2.46
C LYS A 3 -17.39 6.23 -2.16
N MET A 4 -17.03 6.26 -1.92
CA MET A 4 -17.06 5.75 -1.62
C MET A 4 -16.72 5.43 -1.27
N HIS A 5 -16.35 5.55 -1.05
CA HIS A 5 -16.37 5.59 -0.75
C HIS A 5 -16.06 5.19 -0.17
N SER A 6 -15.68 5.29 0.22
CA SER A 6 -15.78 5.32 0.74
C SER A 6 -16.00 4.86 1.38
N GLY A 7 -15.77 4.87 1.76
CA GLY A 7 -16.11 4.84 2.18
C GLY A 7 -16.26 4.57 2.81
N LEU A 8 -16.23 4.63 2.97
CA LEU A 8 -16.62 4.75 3.31
C LEU A 8 -16.89 4.54 3.69
N PHE A 9 -16.82 4.65 3.94
CA PHE A 9 -17.19 4.94 4.12
C PHE A 9 -17.33 5.16 4.32
N HIS A 10 -17.34 5.46 4.55
CA HIS A 10 -17.59 6.15 4.61
C HIS A 10 -17.75 6.34 5.15
N LEU A 11 -17.58 6.86 5.69
CA LEU A 11 -17.75 7.58 6.08
C LEU A 11 -18.35 7.78 6.30
N THR A 12 -18.45 8.18 6.71
CA THR A 12 -18.97 8.75 6.84
C THR A 12 -19.56 8.97 6.97
N HIS A 13 -19.50 9.46 7.24
CA HIS A 13 -19.82 10.12 7.30
C HIS A 13 -20.04 10.43 7.83
N GLY A 14 -20.02 10.70 8.10
CA GLY A 14 -19.91 11.29 8.57
C GLY A 14 -19.40 11.72 8.89
N ASP A 15 -18.84 11.95 9.15
CA ASP A 15 -18.21 12.30 9.35
C ASP A 15 -17.65 12.69 8.65
N ARG A 16 -17.56 13.19 7.93
CA ARG A 16 -16.87 13.63 7.42
C ARG A 16 -16.41 14.70 7.32
N PHE A 17 -16.64 15.41 7.34
CA PHE A 17 -15.98 16.41 7.47
C PHE A 17 -14.92 16.35 8.28
N ILE A 18 -14.80 15.60 8.49
CA ILE A 18 -13.70 15.30 9.27
C ILE A 18 -12.47 15.42 8.52
N THR A 19 -11.51 16.02 9.14
CA THR A 19 -10.28 16.36 8.49
C THR A 19 -9.28 15.22 8.46
N GLY A 20 -9.39 14.20 9.29
CA GLY A 20 -8.44 13.09 9.31
C GLY A 20 -8.99 11.86 8.61
N ILE A 21 -8.09 11.02 8.08
CA ILE A 21 -8.47 9.72 7.56
C ILE A 21 -8.53 8.72 8.72
N ASN A 22 -9.52 7.84 8.71
CA ASN A 22 -9.65 6.81 9.73
C ASN A 22 -8.82 5.58 9.32
N PRO A 23 -7.76 5.25 10.06
CA PRO A 23 -6.93 4.07 9.72
C PRO A 23 -7.70 2.77 9.68
N LEU A 24 -8.74 2.60 10.52
CA LEU A 24 -9.56 1.40 10.49
C LEU A 24 -10.32 1.28 9.18
N SER A 25 -10.83 2.41 8.63
CA SER A 25 -11.49 2.39 7.33
C SER A 25 -10.54 2.01 6.21
N LEU A 26 -9.28 2.48 6.26
CA LEU A 26 -8.27 2.08 5.30
C LEU A 26 -7.98 0.58 5.39
N ALA A 27 -7.88 0.06 6.61
CA ALA A 27 -7.64 -1.37 6.82
C ALA A 27 -8.79 -2.21 6.24
N GLU A 28 -10.02 -1.79 6.46
CA GLU A 28 -11.19 -2.49 5.91
C GLU A 28 -11.21 -2.46 4.39
N MET A 29 -10.85 -1.33 3.79
CA MET A 29 -10.76 -1.21 2.33
C MET A 29 -9.69 -2.14 1.78
N ALA A 30 -8.53 -2.18 2.42
CA ALA A 30 -7.45 -3.07 2.02
C ALA A 30 -7.87 -4.54 2.12
N PHE A 31 -8.55 -4.89 3.21
CA PHE A 31 -9.04 -6.26 3.41
C PHE A 31 -10.01 -6.67 2.30
N LYS A 32 -10.96 -5.81 1.98
CA LYS A 32 -11.94 -6.07 0.91
C LYS A 32 -11.27 -6.22 -0.45
N TYR A 33 -10.24 -5.42 -0.69
CA TYR A 33 -9.49 -5.51 -1.94
C TYR A 33 -8.80 -6.88 -2.04
N ALA A 34 -8.19 -7.34 -0.94
CA ALA A 34 -7.56 -8.66 -0.90
C ALA A 34 -8.58 -9.78 -1.10
N GLU A 35 -9.75 -9.68 -0.46
CA GLU A 35 -10.84 -10.64 -0.69
C GLU A 35 -11.20 -10.72 -2.16
N ASN A 36 -11.31 -9.55 -2.80
CA ASN A 36 -11.65 -9.50 -4.21
C ASN A 36 -10.60 -10.19 -5.07
N ILE A 37 -9.32 -10.05 -4.75
CA ILE A 37 -8.26 -10.76 -5.46
C ILE A 37 -8.41 -12.27 -5.29
N PHE A 38 -8.65 -12.75 -4.07
CA PHE A 38 -8.82 -14.18 -3.85
C PHE A 38 -10.06 -14.74 -4.54
N ASN A 39 -11.09 -13.93 -4.75
CA ASN A 39 -12.30 -14.37 -5.41
C ASN A 39 -12.25 -14.22 -6.92
N ASN A 40 -11.63 -13.17 -7.43
CA ASN A 40 -11.75 -12.77 -8.83
C ASN A 40 -10.40 -12.51 -9.53
N GLY A 41 -9.30 -12.59 -8.82
CA GLY A 41 -8.00 -12.30 -9.40
C GLY A 41 -7.50 -13.38 -10.35
N THR A 42 -6.36 -13.11 -10.98
CA THR A 42 -5.69 -14.09 -11.82
C THR A 42 -5.12 -15.20 -10.94
N LYS A 43 -4.75 -16.31 -11.58
CA LYS A 43 -4.10 -17.42 -10.87
C LYS A 43 -2.84 -16.95 -10.16
N ASP A 44 -2.00 -16.18 -10.86
CA ASP A 44 -0.74 -15.69 -10.31
C ASP A 44 -0.98 -14.76 -9.11
N GLU A 45 -1.95 -13.87 -9.20
CA GLU A 45 -2.31 -13.00 -8.08
C GLU A 45 -2.76 -13.81 -6.87
N LYS A 46 -3.64 -14.77 -7.09
CA LYS A 46 -4.17 -15.61 -6.00
C LYS A 46 -3.08 -16.42 -5.32
N GLU A 47 -2.13 -16.93 -6.09
CA GLU A 47 -1.05 -17.77 -5.56
C GLU A 47 0.02 -16.94 -4.82
N SER A 48 0.23 -15.71 -5.24
CA SER A 48 1.28 -14.85 -4.69
C SER A 48 0.85 -14.04 -3.48
N LEU A 49 -0.42 -13.65 -3.42
CA LEU A 49 -0.91 -12.68 -2.45
C LEU A 49 -0.76 -13.15 -1.01
N ASN A 50 -0.02 -12.40 -0.21
CA ASN A 50 0.01 -12.58 1.23
C ASN A 50 0.07 -11.25 1.99
N THR A 51 0.31 -10.14 1.28
CA THR A 51 0.42 -8.81 1.88
C THR A 51 -0.25 -7.81 0.95
N ILE A 52 -1.09 -6.95 1.52
CA ILE A 52 -1.76 -5.89 0.77
C ILE A 52 -1.48 -4.56 1.45
N THR A 53 -1.25 -3.53 0.64
CA THR A 53 -1.09 -2.16 1.15
C THR A 53 -2.10 -1.26 0.46
N ILE A 54 -2.72 -0.39 1.25
CA ILE A 54 -3.50 0.73 0.73
C ILE A 54 -2.75 2.01 1.06
N VAL A 55 -2.73 2.92 0.10
CA VAL A 55 -2.13 4.24 0.25
C VAL A 55 -3.21 5.27 -0.08
N TYR A 56 -3.36 6.24 0.81
CA TYR A 56 -4.31 7.34 0.63
C TYR A 56 -3.54 8.63 0.40
N ASP A 57 -3.82 9.29 -0.72
CA ASP A 57 -3.29 10.62 -1.04
C ASP A 57 -4.27 11.65 -0.52
N GLU A 58 -3.93 12.30 0.59
CA GLU A 58 -4.85 13.24 1.23
C GLU A 58 -5.06 14.53 0.43
N LEU A 59 -4.10 14.90 -0.43
CA LEU A 59 -4.24 16.11 -1.22
C LEU A 59 -5.28 15.95 -2.32
N ASN A 60 -5.28 14.80 -2.99
CA ASN A 60 -6.16 14.55 -4.13
C ASN A 60 -7.33 13.63 -3.80
N ASP A 61 -7.42 13.15 -2.55
CA ASP A 61 -8.48 12.25 -2.09
C ASP A 61 -8.58 11.01 -2.96
N LYS A 62 -7.46 10.34 -3.17
CA LYS A 62 -7.37 9.13 -3.98
C LYS A 62 -6.73 8.00 -3.21
N TYR A 63 -7.14 6.78 -3.56
CA TYR A 63 -6.64 5.55 -2.94
C TYR A 63 -5.90 4.71 -3.97
N TYR A 64 -4.82 4.09 -3.52
CA TYR A 64 -3.99 3.21 -4.36
C TYR A 64 -3.71 1.93 -3.60
N TYR A 65 -3.69 0.82 -4.31
CA TYR A 65 -3.44 -0.48 -3.70
C TYR A 65 -2.15 -1.07 -4.25
N GLY A 66 -1.53 -1.90 -3.43
CA GLY A 66 -0.38 -2.68 -3.85
C GLY A 66 -0.36 -4.02 -3.16
N MET A 67 0.28 -4.99 -3.79
CA MET A 67 0.46 -6.32 -3.22
C MET A 67 1.91 -6.72 -3.32
N ASN A 68 2.31 -7.69 -2.51
CA ASN A 68 3.65 -8.24 -2.63
C ASN A 68 3.86 -8.75 -4.05
N GLN A 69 5.04 -8.47 -4.61
CA GLN A 69 5.40 -8.80 -6.00
C GLN A 69 4.52 -8.11 -7.07
N GLY A 70 3.73 -7.11 -6.67
CA GLY A 70 2.75 -6.51 -7.58
C GLY A 70 3.37 -5.82 -8.77
N ILE A 71 4.49 -5.12 -8.59
CA ILE A 71 5.14 -4.43 -9.71
C ILE A 71 5.54 -5.43 -10.79
N GLU A 72 6.13 -6.55 -10.38
CA GLU A 72 6.56 -7.58 -11.32
C GLU A 72 5.38 -8.29 -11.97
N LEU A 73 4.40 -8.69 -11.15
CA LEU A 73 3.22 -9.39 -11.65
C LEU A 73 2.43 -8.58 -12.66
N HIS A 74 2.30 -7.29 -12.44
CA HIS A 74 1.50 -6.42 -13.31
C HIS A 74 2.34 -5.68 -14.32
N GLU A 75 3.67 -5.92 -14.33
CA GLU A 75 4.60 -5.23 -15.24
C GLU A 75 4.41 -3.72 -15.15
N SER A 76 4.29 -3.21 -13.95
CA SER A 76 4.02 -1.80 -13.71
C SER A 76 5.22 -0.92 -14.07
N PRO A 77 5.00 0.27 -14.63
CA PRO A 77 6.10 1.21 -14.82
C PRO A 77 6.74 1.55 -13.47
N LYS A 78 8.06 1.50 -13.42
CA LYS A 78 8.81 1.81 -12.19
C LYS A 78 9.00 3.30 -12.10
N ASN A 79 8.50 3.90 -11.03
CA ASN A 79 8.60 5.35 -10.85
C ASN A 79 10.04 5.75 -10.53
N VAL A 80 10.51 6.80 -11.19
CA VAL A 80 11.90 7.26 -11.06
C VAL A 80 12.24 7.71 -9.63
N ILE A 81 11.25 8.22 -8.90
CA ILE A 81 11.48 8.64 -7.50
C ILE A 81 11.91 7.44 -6.66
N LEU A 82 11.29 6.28 -6.87
CA LEU A 82 11.61 5.07 -6.12
C LEU A 82 12.87 4.37 -6.64
N PHE A 83 12.93 4.16 -7.95
CA PHE A 83 13.93 3.28 -8.55
C PHE A 83 15.10 4.03 -9.18
N GLY A 84 14.95 5.33 -9.41
CA GLY A 84 15.99 6.11 -10.08
C GLY A 84 16.02 5.86 -11.57
N ASP A 85 16.99 6.49 -12.22
CA ASP A 85 17.27 6.31 -13.64
C ASP A 85 18.78 6.40 -13.85
N GLU A 86 19.23 6.59 -15.09
CA GLU A 86 20.68 6.66 -15.41
C GLU A 86 21.36 7.87 -14.79
N THR A 87 20.60 8.92 -14.46
CA THR A 87 21.16 10.19 -13.98
C THR A 87 20.94 10.44 -12.50
N HIS A 88 19.94 9.79 -11.89
CA HIS A 88 19.59 10.01 -10.49
C HIS A 88 19.27 8.69 -9.80
N ASP A 89 19.73 8.59 -8.54
CA ASP A 89 19.36 7.46 -7.70
C ASP A 89 17.94 7.63 -7.21
N GLY A 90 17.21 6.50 -7.11
CA GLY A 90 15.91 6.48 -6.43
C GLY A 90 16.10 6.43 -4.93
N ILE A 91 14.99 6.50 -4.19
CA ILE A 91 15.03 6.45 -2.73
C ILE A 91 15.11 5.03 -2.17
N LEU A 92 14.85 4.00 -2.97
CA LEU A 92 15.04 2.62 -2.52
C LEU A 92 16.52 2.37 -2.24
N PRO A 93 16.85 1.54 -1.23
CA PRO A 93 18.23 1.16 -0.98
C PRO A 93 18.85 0.53 -2.22
N LYS A 94 20.14 0.68 -2.41
CA LYS A 94 20.85 0.08 -3.54
C LYS A 94 21.01 -1.44 -3.37
N VAL A 95 21.09 -1.86 -2.11
CA VAL A 95 21.26 -3.27 -1.76
C VAL A 95 20.18 -3.61 -0.74
N SER A 96 19.56 -4.77 -0.89
CA SER A 96 18.52 -5.20 0.03
C SER A 96 19.08 -5.36 1.44
N LEU A 97 18.33 -4.87 2.42
CA LEU A 97 18.67 -4.95 3.84
C LEU A 97 18.17 -6.24 4.47
N ASN A 98 17.48 -7.08 3.72
CA ASN A 98 16.97 -8.37 4.19
C ASN A 98 17.04 -9.39 3.05
N LYS A 99 16.41 -10.56 3.25
CA LYS A 99 16.47 -11.66 2.26
C LYS A 99 15.56 -11.45 1.05
N PHE A 100 14.70 -10.43 1.06
CA PHE A 100 13.77 -10.19 -0.03
C PHE A 100 14.36 -9.23 -1.06
N PRO A 101 14.04 -9.41 -2.35
CA PRO A 101 14.48 -8.46 -3.38
C PRO A 101 13.88 -7.08 -3.14
N LEU A 102 14.62 -6.05 -3.49
CA LEU A 102 14.13 -4.68 -3.45
C LEU A 102 12.94 -4.53 -4.39
N GLY A 103 11.96 -3.76 -3.95
CA GLY A 103 10.77 -3.51 -4.74
C GLY A 103 9.71 -4.60 -4.65
N ASN A 104 9.98 -5.65 -3.88
CA ASN A 104 9.06 -6.80 -3.76
C ASN A 104 7.90 -6.54 -2.81
N CYS A 105 8.00 -5.55 -1.94
CA CYS A 105 7.01 -5.29 -0.90
C CYS A 105 5.74 -4.66 -1.45
N ALA A 106 4.61 -4.97 -0.81
CA ALA A 106 3.32 -4.37 -1.16
C ALA A 106 3.34 -2.85 -1.05
N GLU A 107 4.08 -2.32 -0.07
CA GLU A 107 4.22 -0.88 0.14
C GLU A 107 4.85 -0.21 -1.08
N VAL A 108 5.88 -0.82 -1.64
CA VAL A 108 6.54 -0.27 -2.82
C VAL A 108 5.57 -0.25 -4.01
N ASP A 109 4.81 -1.32 -4.19
CA ASP A 109 3.81 -1.39 -5.27
C ASP A 109 2.75 -0.30 -5.14
N ALA A 110 2.17 -0.14 -3.95
CA ALA A 110 1.13 0.85 -3.70
C ALA A 110 1.65 2.28 -3.90
N ILE A 111 2.82 2.58 -3.35
CA ILE A 111 3.42 3.92 -3.47
C ILE A 111 3.84 4.18 -4.91
N ASN A 112 4.36 3.17 -5.61
CA ASN A 112 4.69 3.29 -7.02
C ASN A 112 3.46 3.69 -7.84
N ASN A 113 2.32 3.04 -7.57
CA ASN A 113 1.07 3.37 -8.24
C ASN A 113 0.63 4.81 -7.96
N ALA A 114 0.76 5.25 -6.71
CA ALA A 114 0.40 6.61 -6.31
C ALA A 114 1.31 7.64 -7.02
N LEU A 115 2.62 7.41 -7.00
CA LEU A 115 3.58 8.33 -7.63
C LEU A 115 3.39 8.38 -9.13
N ASN A 116 3.10 7.25 -9.78
CA ASN A 116 2.85 7.22 -11.21
C ASN A 116 1.60 8.01 -11.59
N ASP A 117 0.67 8.19 -10.67
CA ASP A 117 -0.55 8.99 -10.87
C ASP A 117 -0.37 10.44 -10.43
N GLY A 118 0.83 10.84 -10.03
CA GLY A 118 1.14 12.24 -9.70
C GLY A 118 1.08 12.60 -8.23
N ALA A 119 0.85 11.63 -7.33
CA ALA A 119 0.85 11.90 -5.90
C ALA A 119 2.25 12.26 -5.40
N LYS A 120 2.32 12.93 -4.27
CA LYS A 120 3.59 13.27 -3.62
C LYS A 120 3.73 12.50 -2.31
N LEU A 121 4.93 12.01 -2.03
CA LEU A 121 5.20 11.20 -0.86
C LEU A 121 4.69 11.83 0.44
N GLU A 122 4.91 13.13 0.62
CA GLU A 122 4.56 13.82 1.86
C GLU A 122 3.06 13.86 2.15
N ASN A 123 2.22 13.51 1.19
CA ASN A 123 0.77 13.50 1.35
C ASN A 123 0.18 12.11 1.54
N LEU A 124 1.03 11.08 1.64
CA LEU A 124 0.57 9.71 1.63
C LEU A 124 0.41 9.12 3.03
N HIS A 125 -0.72 8.47 3.24
CA HIS A 125 -1.00 7.64 4.41
C HIS A 125 -0.98 6.18 3.97
N MET A 126 -0.37 5.31 4.75
CA MET A 126 -0.15 3.92 4.36
C MET A 126 -0.67 2.97 5.43
N THR A 127 -1.31 1.90 5.01
CA THR A 127 -1.76 0.81 5.88
C THR A 127 -1.47 -0.51 5.19
N THR A 128 -0.78 -1.41 5.87
CA THR A 128 -0.38 -2.72 5.33
C THR A 128 -0.97 -3.84 6.17
N LEU A 129 -1.53 -4.85 5.51
CA LEU A 129 -2.16 -5.99 6.18
C LEU A 129 -1.51 -7.31 5.76
N ASP A 130 -1.46 -8.23 6.71
CA ASP A 130 -1.17 -9.64 6.44
C ASP A 130 -2.48 -10.29 5.99
N VAL A 131 -2.55 -10.65 4.70
CA VAL A 131 -3.76 -11.18 4.10
C VAL A 131 -3.57 -12.62 3.63
N SER A 132 -2.93 -13.44 4.45
CA SER A 132 -2.88 -14.87 4.19
C SER A 132 -4.29 -15.40 3.95
N ARG A 133 -4.39 -16.54 3.22
CA ARG A 133 -5.69 -17.16 2.96
C ARG A 133 -6.44 -17.45 4.26
N ARG A 134 -5.71 -17.80 5.32
CA ARG A 134 -6.31 -18.05 6.62
C ARG A 134 -6.94 -16.78 7.18
N ASN A 135 -6.21 -15.66 7.16
CA ASN A 135 -6.73 -14.40 7.70
C ASN A 135 -7.96 -13.95 6.93
N ILE A 136 -7.94 -14.09 5.60
CA ILE A 136 -9.10 -13.73 4.77
C ILE A 136 -10.29 -14.62 5.12
N ARG A 137 -10.08 -15.94 5.19
CA ARG A 137 -11.14 -16.91 5.50
C ARG A 137 -11.78 -16.66 6.87
N MET A 138 -10.96 -16.24 7.82
CA MET A 138 -11.42 -16.01 9.19
C MET A 138 -11.85 -14.56 9.43
N HIS A 139 -11.86 -13.73 8.41
CA HIS A 139 -12.19 -12.30 8.48
C HIS A 139 -11.35 -11.57 9.54
N LYS A 140 -10.04 -11.87 9.58
CA LYS A 140 -9.11 -11.22 10.51
C LYS A 140 -8.35 -10.13 9.79
N ILE A 141 -8.48 -8.91 10.31
CA ILE A 141 -7.74 -7.75 9.81
C ILE A 141 -6.50 -7.62 10.67
N ILE A 142 -5.35 -8.04 10.14
CA ILE A 142 -4.08 -8.08 10.87
C ILE A 142 -3.11 -7.11 10.22
N GLY A 143 -2.74 -6.06 10.97
CA GLY A 143 -1.75 -5.10 10.51
C GLY A 143 -0.36 -5.71 10.44
N LYS A 144 0.45 -5.21 9.52
CA LYS A 144 1.82 -5.68 9.33
C LYS A 144 2.74 -4.47 9.21
N LYS A 145 3.77 -4.40 10.04
CA LYS A 145 4.72 -3.28 9.92
C LYS A 145 5.59 -3.41 8.68
N ALA A 146 6.09 -2.26 8.23
CA ALA A 146 6.98 -2.22 7.08
C ALA A 146 8.27 -2.99 7.39
N CYS A 147 8.79 -3.69 6.39
CA CYS A 147 10.07 -4.39 6.52
C CYS A 147 11.24 -3.40 6.56
N GLU A 148 12.46 -3.90 6.78
CA GLU A 148 13.65 -3.06 6.87
C GLU A 148 13.83 -2.20 5.61
N ASN A 149 13.62 -2.76 4.43
CA ASN A 149 13.77 -2.00 3.19
C ASN A 149 12.77 -0.86 3.10
N CYS A 150 11.50 -1.11 3.41
CA CYS A 150 10.47 -0.08 3.35
C CYS A 150 10.63 0.94 4.47
N THR A 151 11.07 0.52 5.65
CA THR A 151 11.36 1.45 6.74
C THR A 151 12.48 2.40 6.31
N ALA A 152 13.59 1.88 5.78
CA ALA A 152 14.69 2.72 5.31
C ALA A 152 14.27 3.65 4.18
N THR A 153 13.33 3.21 3.34
CA THR A 153 12.91 3.98 2.18
C THR A 153 11.92 5.09 2.53
N PHE A 154 10.94 4.80 3.38
CA PHE A 154 9.75 5.66 3.51
C PHE A 154 9.62 6.38 4.84
N LYS A 155 10.29 5.91 5.90
CA LYS A 155 10.16 6.55 7.21
C LYS A 155 10.70 7.97 7.14
N GLY A 156 9.86 8.92 7.53
CA GLY A 156 10.20 10.34 7.44
C GLY A 156 9.93 10.97 6.10
N LYS A 157 9.48 10.21 5.10
CA LYS A 157 9.18 10.73 3.76
C LYS A 157 7.69 10.72 3.43
N ILE A 158 6.95 9.74 3.94
CA ILE A 158 5.49 9.75 3.80
C ILE A 158 4.88 10.35 5.06
N LYS A 159 3.63 10.75 4.98
CA LYS A 159 2.96 11.43 6.09
C LYS A 159 2.69 10.52 7.26
N GLU A 160 2.19 9.32 7.01
CA GLU A 160 1.79 8.41 8.08
C GLU A 160 1.89 6.96 7.63
N ASN A 161 2.38 6.10 8.52
CA ASN A 161 2.29 4.66 8.35
C ASN A 161 1.52 4.10 9.55
N ASN A 162 0.28 3.70 9.32
CA ASN A 162 -0.64 3.29 10.38
C ASN A 162 -0.29 1.94 11.00
N THR A 163 0.51 1.12 10.33
CA THR A 163 0.85 -0.22 10.79
C THR A 163 2.29 -0.36 11.27
N GLY A 164 3.02 0.75 11.29
CA GLY A 164 4.32 0.83 11.99
C GLY A 164 5.52 0.49 11.14
N TRP A 165 6.68 0.76 11.73
CA TRP A 165 7.97 0.60 11.10
C TRP A 165 8.79 -0.46 11.81
N GLU A 166 9.65 -1.15 11.09
CA GLU A 166 10.64 -2.04 11.69
C GLU A 166 11.71 -1.19 12.38
N GLU A 167 12.15 -1.64 13.56
CA GLU A 167 13.14 -0.88 14.33
C GLU A 167 14.53 -1.49 14.32
#